data_bfdd2198fefb50ded3f2775d5634e19f
#
_entry.id   bfdd2198fefb50ded3f2775d5634e19f
#
_cell.length_a   1.000
_cell.length_b   1.000
_cell.length_c   1.000
_cell.angle_alpha   90.00
_cell.angle_beta   90.00
_cell.angle_gamma   90.00
#
_symmetry.space_group_name_H-M   'P 1'
#
loop_
_entity.id
_entity.type
_entity.pdbx_description
1 polymer ?
#
loop_
_entity_poly.entity_id
_entity_poly.type
_entity_poly.pdbx_seq_one_letter_code
_entity_poly.pdbx_strand_id
1 'polypeptide(L)'
;LFKIHLSPEYKWVKDNYVIHTLSDKEEISGRNLFIFTPERFLSFLDKNKEIQLDFVFVDEIYKLDNGFIIDEVSQENERDVAYRIALHELLKTPHVDSLLTGPYIALPTKDKKDAQFSFKTFLDYYDFAIVNYNHYEIVNKVEVFAETASTIEIDNTFHLTFTNKTKSARIVQLVTQLLNRGENAIVYCSTKASTEKYAKILISKNNYIKDVDSEKVIRLTNHIDSLFANGRGAQWIVSKALKKGIGIHHGSVPKYIQQEIISLFNQNILK
;
A
#
# COMPACT_ATOMS: atom_id res chain seq x y z
N LEU A 1 -6.37 -6.17 -13.35
CA LEU A 1 -7.66 -6.55 -13.95
C LEU A 1 -8.37 -5.36 -14.59
N PHE A 2 -8.67 -4.30 -13.85
CA PHE A 2 -9.41 -3.13 -14.38
C PHE A 2 -8.73 -2.53 -15.63
N LYS A 3 -7.40 -2.34 -15.60
CA LYS A 3 -6.64 -1.87 -16.77
C LYS A 3 -6.70 -2.83 -17.94
N ILE A 4 -6.59 -4.14 -17.70
CA ILE A 4 -6.70 -5.17 -18.76
C ILE A 4 -8.07 -5.09 -19.44
N HIS A 5 -9.14 -4.76 -18.70
CA HIS A 5 -10.48 -4.67 -19.25
C HIS A 5 -10.78 -3.36 -19.99
N LEU A 6 -10.19 -2.26 -19.61
CA LEU A 6 -10.55 -0.94 -20.11
C LEU A 6 -9.49 -0.27 -21.00
N SER A 7 -8.21 -0.67 -20.89
CA SER A 7 -7.15 -0.07 -21.70
C SER A 7 -6.98 -0.82 -23.02
N PRO A 8 -6.98 -0.12 -24.15
CA PRO A 8 -6.65 -0.70 -25.46
C PRO A 8 -5.26 -1.33 -25.50
N GLU A 9 -4.32 -0.81 -24.72
CA GLU A 9 -2.94 -1.30 -24.60
C GLU A 9 -2.86 -2.77 -24.17
N TYR A 10 -3.80 -3.23 -23.34
CA TYR A 10 -3.84 -4.62 -22.84
C TYR A 10 -4.88 -5.49 -23.55
N LYS A 11 -5.43 -5.03 -24.67
CA LYS A 11 -6.42 -5.80 -25.43
C LYS A 11 -5.90 -7.18 -25.84
N TRP A 12 -4.62 -7.26 -26.21
CA TRP A 12 -3.97 -8.49 -26.61
C TRP A 12 -4.01 -9.60 -25.53
N VAL A 13 -4.03 -9.22 -24.23
CA VAL A 13 -4.16 -10.20 -23.13
C VAL A 13 -5.51 -10.87 -23.18
N LYS A 14 -6.58 -10.11 -23.38
CA LYS A 14 -7.95 -10.67 -23.50
C LYS A 14 -8.12 -11.53 -24.75
N ASP A 15 -7.49 -11.11 -25.85
CA ASP A 15 -7.62 -11.80 -27.12
C ASP A 15 -6.87 -13.14 -27.13
N ASN A 16 -5.90 -13.34 -26.21
CA ASN A 16 -5.04 -14.53 -26.19
C ASN A 16 -5.18 -15.38 -24.92
N TYR A 17 -5.76 -14.86 -23.84
CA TYR A 17 -5.84 -15.58 -22.56
C TYR A 17 -7.25 -15.58 -21.98
N VAL A 18 -7.63 -16.70 -21.39
CA VAL A 18 -8.78 -16.76 -20.48
C VAL A 18 -8.33 -16.31 -19.10
N ILE A 19 -8.96 -15.25 -18.57
CA ILE A 19 -8.56 -14.64 -17.29
C ILE A 19 -9.44 -15.18 -16.17
N HIS A 20 -8.80 -15.82 -15.19
CA HIS A 20 -9.46 -16.40 -14.02
C HIS A 20 -9.16 -15.58 -12.77
N THR A 21 -10.19 -15.20 -12.04
CA THR A 21 -10.08 -14.46 -10.77
C THR A 21 -10.80 -15.13 -9.61
N LEU A 22 -11.55 -16.19 -9.92
CA LEU A 22 -12.28 -17.03 -8.97
C LEU A 22 -11.78 -18.46 -9.07
N SER A 23 -11.74 -19.15 -7.94
CA SER A 23 -11.25 -20.53 -7.82
C SER A 23 -12.24 -21.60 -8.29
N ASP A 24 -13.44 -21.20 -8.71
CA ASP A 24 -14.58 -22.13 -8.93
C ASP A 24 -14.74 -22.61 -10.37
N LYS A 25 -13.81 -22.24 -11.26
CA LYS A 25 -13.93 -22.66 -12.66
C LYS A 25 -13.51 -24.11 -12.88
N GLU A 26 -14.36 -24.83 -13.59
CA GLU A 26 -14.23 -26.27 -13.84
C GLU A 26 -13.54 -26.58 -15.19
N GLU A 27 -13.56 -25.65 -16.16
CA GLU A 27 -12.96 -25.89 -17.47
C GLU A 27 -11.72 -25.01 -17.69
N ILE A 28 -10.59 -25.65 -17.82
CA ILE A 28 -9.31 -25.03 -18.14
C ILE A 28 -8.92 -25.53 -19.52
N SER A 29 -9.02 -24.68 -20.52
CA SER A 29 -8.64 -25.01 -21.90
C SER A 29 -7.87 -23.85 -22.54
N GLY A 30 -6.86 -24.17 -23.36
CA GLY A 30 -6.04 -23.16 -24.04
C GLY A 30 -5.11 -22.39 -23.11
N ARG A 31 -4.90 -21.10 -23.39
CA ARG A 31 -4.02 -20.23 -22.60
C ARG A 31 -4.78 -19.57 -21.46
N ASN A 32 -4.32 -19.78 -20.25
CA ASN A 32 -4.99 -19.29 -19.05
C ASN A 32 -4.09 -18.31 -18.28
N LEU A 33 -4.71 -17.28 -17.72
CA LEU A 33 -4.08 -16.33 -16.82
C LEU A 33 -4.84 -16.34 -15.49
N PHE A 34 -4.23 -16.89 -14.45
CA PHE A 34 -4.79 -16.93 -13.12
C PHE A 34 -4.30 -15.74 -12.30
N ILE A 35 -5.23 -14.97 -11.71
CA ILE A 35 -4.91 -13.82 -10.84
C ILE A 35 -5.60 -14.08 -9.51
N PHE A 36 -4.87 -14.67 -8.57
CA PHE A 36 -5.39 -15.15 -7.31
C PHE A 36 -4.72 -14.51 -6.10
N THR A 37 -5.46 -14.44 -4.99
CA THR A 37 -4.85 -14.34 -3.68
C THR A 37 -4.34 -15.71 -3.25
N PRO A 38 -3.42 -15.81 -2.26
CA PRO A 38 -2.93 -17.09 -1.78
C PRO A 38 -4.05 -18.08 -1.41
N GLU A 39 -5.08 -17.62 -0.72
CA GLU A 39 -6.21 -18.44 -0.29
C GLU A 39 -7.02 -18.98 -1.48
N ARG A 40 -7.21 -18.15 -2.50
CA ARG A 40 -7.89 -18.57 -3.75
C ARG A 40 -7.07 -19.58 -4.53
N PHE A 41 -5.76 -19.39 -4.56
CA PHE A 41 -4.85 -20.32 -5.21
C PHE A 41 -4.88 -21.69 -4.52
N LEU A 42 -4.83 -21.74 -3.21
CA LEU A 42 -4.94 -23.00 -2.45
C LEU A 42 -6.29 -23.70 -2.72
N SER A 43 -7.39 -22.94 -2.66
CA SER A 43 -8.71 -23.47 -3.00
C SER A 43 -8.83 -23.96 -4.45
N PHE A 44 -8.12 -23.34 -5.36
CA PHE A 44 -8.05 -23.77 -6.76
C PHE A 44 -7.25 -25.06 -6.93
N LEU A 45 -6.12 -25.19 -6.25
CA LEU A 45 -5.28 -26.40 -6.26
C LEU A 45 -6.01 -27.63 -5.70
N ASP A 46 -6.80 -27.46 -4.67
CA ASP A 46 -7.60 -28.56 -4.10
C ASP A 46 -8.50 -29.21 -5.15
N LYS A 47 -8.99 -28.43 -6.11
CA LYS A 47 -9.87 -28.88 -7.20
C LYS A 47 -9.10 -29.30 -8.46
N ASN A 48 -7.88 -28.79 -8.65
CA ASN A 48 -7.09 -28.93 -9.87
C ASN A 48 -5.66 -29.44 -9.56
N LYS A 49 -5.56 -30.59 -8.93
CA LYS A 49 -4.29 -31.16 -8.41
C LYS A 49 -3.25 -31.45 -9.50
N GLU A 50 -3.67 -31.64 -10.73
CA GLU A 50 -2.79 -32.02 -11.85
C GLU A 50 -2.47 -30.84 -12.77
N ILE A 51 -2.81 -29.60 -12.36
CA ILE A 51 -2.54 -28.44 -13.21
C ILE A 51 -1.03 -28.23 -13.35
N GLN A 52 -0.62 -28.02 -14.58
CA GLN A 52 0.76 -27.61 -14.90
C GLN A 52 0.78 -26.11 -15.14
N LEU A 53 1.73 -25.44 -14.54
CA LEU A 53 1.96 -23.99 -14.69
C LEU A 53 3.25 -23.78 -15.45
N ASP A 54 3.21 -22.92 -16.47
CA ASP A 54 4.43 -22.56 -17.25
C ASP A 54 5.21 -21.43 -16.54
N PHE A 55 4.50 -20.48 -15.95
CA PHE A 55 5.09 -19.31 -15.33
C PHE A 55 4.30 -18.88 -14.10
N VAL A 56 5.01 -18.41 -13.08
CA VAL A 56 4.45 -17.89 -11.84
C VAL A 56 5.03 -16.52 -11.52
N PHE A 57 4.15 -15.55 -11.27
CA PHE A 57 4.51 -14.25 -10.72
C PHE A 57 3.98 -14.12 -9.30
N VAL A 58 4.86 -13.86 -8.34
CA VAL A 58 4.50 -13.67 -6.95
C VAL A 58 4.93 -12.28 -6.50
N ASP A 59 3.96 -11.48 -6.06
CA ASP A 59 4.18 -10.16 -5.50
C ASP A 59 4.25 -10.20 -3.96
N GLU A 60 4.82 -9.16 -3.37
CA GLU A 60 4.94 -8.99 -1.91
C GLU A 60 5.76 -10.10 -1.21
N ILE A 61 6.84 -10.60 -1.86
CA ILE A 61 7.68 -11.69 -1.33
C ILE A 61 8.26 -11.39 0.07
N TYR A 62 8.35 -10.13 0.48
CA TYR A 62 8.77 -9.74 1.82
C TYR A 62 7.92 -10.35 2.95
N LYS A 63 6.69 -10.81 2.65
CA LYS A 63 5.84 -11.52 3.62
C LYS A 63 6.39 -12.86 4.07
N LEU A 64 7.44 -13.36 3.44
CA LEU A 64 8.18 -14.53 3.91
C LEU A 64 9.12 -14.20 5.08
N ASP A 65 9.52 -12.95 5.23
CA ASP A 65 10.42 -12.55 6.30
C ASP A 65 9.66 -12.42 7.62
N ASN A 66 10.11 -13.17 8.62
CA ASN A 66 9.54 -13.12 9.98
C ASN A 66 9.71 -11.74 10.64
N GLY A 67 10.65 -10.91 10.18
CA GLY A 67 10.82 -9.52 10.63
C GLY A 67 9.65 -8.59 10.27
N PHE A 68 8.79 -9.00 9.36
CA PHE A 68 7.54 -8.30 8.99
C PHE A 68 6.29 -8.81 9.72
N ILE A 69 6.43 -9.72 10.66
CA ILE A 69 5.35 -10.04 11.60
C ILE A 69 5.18 -8.82 12.51
N ILE A 70 4.22 -7.97 12.17
CA ILE A 70 4.02 -6.62 12.75
C ILE A 70 3.50 -6.69 14.19
N ASP A 71 3.18 -7.85 14.71
CA ASP A 71 2.53 -7.97 16.01
C ASP A 71 3.15 -9.07 16.85
N GLU A 72 3.93 -8.68 17.86
CA GLU A 72 4.56 -9.59 18.84
C GLU A 72 3.52 -10.35 19.70
N VAL A 73 2.25 -9.98 19.62
CA VAL A 73 1.16 -10.54 20.46
C VAL A 73 0.16 -11.34 19.62
N SER A 74 0.09 -11.10 18.32
CA SER A 74 -0.84 -11.82 17.48
C SER A 74 -0.22 -13.07 16.88
N GLN A 75 -0.90 -14.13 17.12
CA GLN A 75 -0.91 -15.32 16.31
C GLN A 75 -0.64 -15.00 14.84
N GLU A 76 0.21 -15.80 14.21
CA GLU A 76 0.44 -15.78 12.75
C GLU A 76 -0.86 -15.47 12.02
N ASN A 77 -0.85 -14.40 11.23
CA ASN A 77 -2.04 -14.03 10.48
C ASN A 77 -2.34 -15.16 9.49
N GLU A 78 -3.56 -15.70 9.51
CA GLU A 78 -4.00 -16.77 8.61
C GLU A 78 -3.62 -16.51 7.14
N ARG A 79 -3.57 -15.25 6.72
CA ARG A 79 -3.14 -14.84 5.39
C ARG A 79 -1.65 -15.07 5.13
N ASP A 80 -0.80 -14.86 6.12
CA ASP A 80 0.64 -15.05 5.96
C ASP A 80 0.97 -16.55 5.94
N VAL A 81 0.23 -17.35 6.68
CA VAL A 81 0.29 -18.82 6.60
C VAL A 81 -0.15 -19.29 5.21
N ALA A 82 -1.30 -18.83 4.73
CA ALA A 82 -1.79 -19.17 3.41
C ALA A 82 -0.80 -18.76 2.30
N TYR A 83 -0.14 -17.61 2.44
CA TYR A 83 0.88 -17.14 1.51
C TYR A 83 2.09 -18.08 1.47
N ARG A 84 2.60 -18.50 2.62
CA ARG A 84 3.74 -19.41 2.70
C ARG A 84 3.43 -20.78 2.12
N ILE A 85 2.24 -21.33 2.45
CA ILE A 85 1.78 -22.62 1.90
C ILE A 85 1.61 -22.51 0.39
N ALA A 86 0.94 -21.46 -0.10
CA ALA A 86 0.74 -21.24 -1.52
C ALA A 86 2.06 -21.17 -2.29
N LEU A 87 3.03 -20.44 -1.75
CA LEU A 87 4.35 -20.32 -2.35
C LEU A 87 5.11 -21.65 -2.36
N HIS A 88 5.03 -22.43 -1.26
CA HIS A 88 5.62 -23.76 -1.23
C HIS A 88 5.00 -24.69 -2.29
N GLU A 89 3.68 -24.68 -2.41
CA GLU A 89 2.98 -25.46 -3.43
C GLU A 89 3.37 -25.08 -4.86
N LEU A 90 3.55 -23.78 -5.12
CA LEU A 90 3.99 -23.27 -6.40
C LEU A 90 5.43 -23.72 -6.73
N LEU A 91 6.35 -23.59 -5.77
CA LEU A 91 7.78 -23.81 -6.00
C LEU A 91 8.22 -25.29 -5.92
N LYS A 92 7.41 -26.15 -5.34
CA LYS A 92 7.72 -27.60 -5.37
C LYS A 92 7.50 -28.23 -6.74
N THR A 93 6.77 -27.56 -7.64
CA THR A 93 6.51 -28.06 -9.00
C THR A 93 7.75 -27.87 -9.86
N PRO A 94 8.38 -28.93 -10.39
CA PRO A 94 9.56 -28.79 -11.21
C PRO A 94 9.23 -28.09 -12.54
N HIS A 95 10.21 -27.35 -13.07
CA HIS A 95 10.15 -26.70 -14.39
C HIS A 95 9.15 -25.52 -14.53
N VAL A 96 8.78 -24.86 -13.45
CA VAL A 96 7.99 -23.63 -13.48
C VAL A 96 8.93 -22.42 -13.42
N ASP A 97 8.91 -21.59 -14.45
CA ASP A 97 9.61 -20.30 -14.38
C ASP A 97 8.94 -19.40 -13.35
N SER A 98 9.73 -18.86 -12.43
CA SER A 98 9.20 -18.10 -11.31
C SER A 98 9.83 -16.73 -11.18
N LEU A 99 9.02 -15.69 -11.08
CA LEU A 99 9.44 -14.33 -10.79
C LEU A 99 8.83 -13.88 -9.46
N LEU A 100 9.68 -13.67 -8.46
CA LEU A 100 9.29 -13.18 -7.15
C LEU A 100 9.66 -11.72 -7.02
N THR A 101 8.74 -10.87 -6.61
CA THR A 101 8.97 -9.43 -6.47
C THR A 101 8.54 -8.91 -5.11
N GLY A 102 9.14 -7.82 -4.68
CA GLY A 102 8.72 -7.11 -3.48
C GLY A 102 9.58 -5.89 -3.21
N PRO A 103 9.00 -4.82 -2.68
CA PRO A 103 9.73 -3.64 -2.26
C PRO A 103 10.42 -3.88 -0.92
N TYR A 104 11.46 -3.08 -0.65
CA TYR A 104 12.09 -2.95 0.67
C TYR A 104 12.68 -4.22 1.29
N ILE A 105 13.05 -5.19 0.49
CA ILE A 105 13.72 -6.39 0.98
C ILE A 105 15.18 -6.05 1.26
N ALA A 106 15.60 -6.19 2.50
CA ALA A 106 17.01 -6.16 2.87
C ALA A 106 17.69 -7.45 2.42
N LEU A 107 18.11 -7.50 1.17
CA LEU A 107 18.81 -8.66 0.63
C LEU A 107 20.18 -8.80 1.33
N PRO A 108 20.55 -10.01 1.74
CA PRO A 108 21.82 -10.23 2.40
C PRO A 108 22.96 -9.87 1.46
N THR A 109 23.86 -8.99 1.92
CA THR A 109 25.18 -8.85 1.29
C THR A 109 26.04 -10.02 1.75
N LYS A 110 26.96 -10.50 0.88
CA LYS A 110 27.81 -11.67 1.14
C LYS A 110 28.55 -11.63 2.50
N ASP A 111 28.69 -10.46 3.09
CA ASP A 111 29.50 -10.23 4.28
C ASP A 111 28.71 -10.07 5.60
N LYS A 112 27.39 -10.09 5.58
CA LYS A 112 26.60 -10.01 6.81
C LYS A 112 26.37 -11.38 7.40
N LYS A 113 27.13 -11.68 8.46
CA LYS A 113 26.99 -12.90 9.28
C LYS A 113 25.70 -12.95 10.12
N ASP A 114 25.00 -11.84 10.25
CA ASP A 114 23.75 -11.73 11.00
C ASP A 114 22.55 -12.12 10.14
N ALA A 115 22.53 -13.39 9.89
CA ALA A 115 21.48 -14.00 9.11
C ALA A 115 20.37 -14.50 10.04
N GLN A 116 19.57 -13.64 10.58
CA GLN A 116 18.19 -14.02 10.97
C GLN A 116 17.36 -14.27 9.71
N PHE A 117 17.60 -15.38 8.97
CA PHE A 117 17.19 -15.41 7.59
C PHE A 117 16.41 -16.66 7.23
N SER A 118 15.15 -16.65 7.61
CA SER A 118 14.16 -17.46 6.90
C SER A 118 14.17 -17.16 5.39
N PHE A 119 14.34 -15.88 5.01
CA PHE A 119 14.36 -15.47 3.61
C PHE A 119 15.61 -15.91 2.86
N LYS A 120 16.82 -15.78 3.47
CA LYS A 120 18.05 -16.28 2.86
C LYS A 120 18.01 -17.80 2.68
N THR A 121 17.63 -18.52 3.71
CA THR A 121 17.49 -19.98 3.64
C THR A 121 16.51 -20.40 2.56
N PHE A 122 15.40 -19.68 2.41
CA PHE A 122 14.43 -19.89 1.34
C PHE A 122 15.05 -19.67 -0.04
N LEU A 123 15.76 -18.57 -0.25
CA LEU A 123 16.40 -18.26 -1.53
C LEU A 123 17.48 -19.27 -1.90
N ASP A 124 18.30 -19.66 -0.93
CA ASP A 124 19.37 -20.65 -1.11
C ASP A 124 18.77 -22.04 -1.41
N TYR A 125 17.66 -22.40 -0.78
CA TYR A 125 17.00 -23.69 -0.98
C TYR A 125 16.41 -23.85 -2.39
N TYR A 126 15.85 -22.77 -2.94
CA TYR A 126 15.22 -22.78 -4.27
C TYR A 126 16.14 -22.26 -5.38
N ASP A 127 17.40 -21.90 -5.08
CA ASP A 127 18.42 -21.42 -6.02
C ASP A 127 17.96 -20.21 -6.87
N PHE A 128 17.33 -19.22 -6.23
CA PHE A 128 16.88 -18.03 -6.92
C PHE A 128 18.04 -17.08 -7.27
N ALA A 129 18.08 -16.63 -8.53
CA ALA A 129 18.91 -15.51 -8.92
C ALA A 129 18.32 -14.20 -8.37
N ILE A 130 19.15 -13.43 -7.65
CA ILE A 130 18.72 -12.19 -7.01
C ILE A 130 19.13 -11.00 -7.87
N VAL A 131 18.16 -10.16 -8.23
CA VAL A 131 18.38 -8.85 -8.84
C VAL A 131 17.94 -7.76 -7.87
N ASN A 132 18.90 -7.01 -7.35
CA ASN A 132 18.66 -5.97 -6.37
C ASN A 132 18.66 -4.58 -7.03
N TYR A 133 17.50 -3.93 -7.07
CA TYR A 133 17.33 -2.57 -7.57
C TYR A 133 17.27 -1.50 -6.46
N ASN A 134 17.48 -1.85 -5.20
CA ASN A 134 17.39 -0.92 -4.08
C ASN A 134 18.39 0.25 -4.17
N HIS A 135 19.45 0.12 -4.95
CA HIS A 135 20.45 1.16 -5.17
C HIS A 135 20.12 2.08 -6.36
N TYR A 136 19.11 1.77 -7.15
CA TYR A 136 18.61 2.66 -8.20
C TYR A 136 17.57 3.61 -7.61
N GLU A 137 17.99 4.78 -7.23
CA GLU A 137 17.08 5.84 -6.78
C GLU A 137 16.46 6.52 -7.99
N ILE A 138 15.16 6.29 -8.20
CA ILE A 138 14.40 6.96 -9.27
C ILE A 138 13.99 8.37 -8.83
N VAL A 139 13.94 8.63 -7.52
CA VAL A 139 13.61 9.91 -6.90
C VAL A 139 14.62 10.22 -5.81
N ASN A 140 14.93 11.50 -5.64
CA ASN A 140 15.74 11.93 -4.50
C ASN A 140 14.98 11.63 -3.22
N LYS A 141 15.53 10.73 -2.41
CA LYS A 141 14.94 10.30 -1.14
C LYS A 141 15.79 10.80 0.01
N VAL A 142 15.18 11.60 0.87
CA VAL A 142 15.80 12.01 2.14
C VAL A 142 15.02 11.40 3.29
N GLU A 143 15.67 10.61 4.11
CA GLU A 143 15.09 10.01 5.31
C GLU A 143 15.52 10.79 6.55
N VAL A 144 14.56 11.20 7.34
CA VAL A 144 14.80 11.94 8.58
C VAL A 144 14.04 11.28 9.72
N PHE A 145 14.78 10.89 10.76
CA PHE A 145 14.20 10.32 11.98
C PHE A 145 13.81 11.43 12.97
N ALA A 146 12.55 11.87 12.88
CA ALA A 146 12.05 13.01 13.66
C ALA A 146 11.61 12.68 15.09
N GLU A 147 11.66 11.43 15.53
CA GLU A 147 11.18 11.04 16.86
C GLU A 147 12.08 11.57 17.98
N THR A 148 13.39 11.58 17.76
CA THR A 148 14.40 12.02 18.71
C THR A 148 15.06 13.34 18.35
N ALA A 149 14.98 13.75 17.09
CA ALA A 149 15.60 14.98 16.61
C ALA A 149 14.92 16.22 17.20
N SER A 150 15.69 17.19 17.67
CA SER A 150 15.19 18.52 18.03
C SER A 150 14.99 19.40 16.80
N THR A 151 15.76 19.16 15.76
CA THR A 151 15.76 19.92 14.50
C THR A 151 15.86 18.96 13.32
N ILE A 152 15.18 19.29 12.25
CA ILE A 152 15.30 18.64 10.92
C ILE A 152 15.85 19.67 9.95
N GLU A 153 16.85 19.27 9.19
CA GLU A 153 17.41 20.04 8.09
C GLU A 153 17.49 19.15 6.84
N ILE A 154 17.01 19.65 5.70
CA ILE A 154 17.01 18.93 4.42
C ILE A 154 17.59 19.88 3.36
N ASP A 155 18.73 19.50 2.78
CA ASP A 155 19.38 20.15 1.63
C ASP A 155 19.57 21.67 1.78
N ASN A 156 19.82 22.15 2.99
CA ASN A 156 19.93 23.60 3.34
C ASN A 156 18.67 24.43 2.95
N THR A 157 17.61 23.80 2.48
CA THR A 157 16.39 24.49 2.02
C THR A 157 15.23 24.36 2.99
N PHE A 158 15.21 23.31 3.77
CA PHE A 158 14.17 23.05 4.76
C PHE A 158 14.82 22.93 6.15
N HIS A 159 14.43 23.82 7.04
CA HIS A 159 14.87 23.81 8.43
C HIS A 159 13.65 23.87 9.35
N LEU A 160 13.54 22.93 10.27
CA LEU A 160 12.44 22.87 11.23
C LEU A 160 12.97 22.50 12.63
N THR A 161 12.78 23.40 13.57
CA THR A 161 13.00 23.12 15.00
C THR A 161 11.69 22.78 15.69
N PHE A 162 11.62 21.61 16.29
CA PHE A 162 10.43 21.18 17.01
C PHE A 162 10.31 21.88 18.37
N THR A 163 9.19 22.57 18.56
CA THR A 163 8.87 23.22 19.84
C THR A 163 8.18 22.30 20.83
N ASN A 164 7.65 21.18 20.33
CA ASN A 164 6.88 20.21 21.11
C ASN A 164 7.51 18.82 21.09
N LYS A 165 7.36 18.10 22.21
CA LYS A 165 7.91 16.74 22.35
C LYS A 165 6.93 15.62 21.94
N THR A 166 5.64 15.91 21.82
CA THR A 166 4.65 14.87 21.50
C THR A 166 4.61 14.57 20.00
N LYS A 167 4.50 13.29 19.64
CA LYS A 167 4.42 12.84 18.25
C LYS A 167 3.34 13.59 17.45
N SER A 168 2.14 13.76 18.02
CA SER A 168 1.04 14.47 17.35
C SER A 168 1.35 15.93 17.06
N ALA A 169 1.98 16.64 18.02
CA ALA A 169 2.34 18.04 17.83
C ALA A 169 3.47 18.21 16.80
N ARG A 170 4.43 17.28 16.77
CA ARG A 170 5.50 17.26 15.78
C ARG A 170 4.97 17.03 14.36
N ILE A 171 4.04 16.08 14.20
CA ILE A 171 3.39 15.86 12.91
C ILE A 171 2.67 17.12 12.43
N VAL A 172 1.88 17.75 13.29
CA VAL A 172 1.19 19.01 12.95
C VAL A 172 2.16 20.11 12.56
N GLN A 173 3.23 20.27 13.31
CA GLN A 173 4.25 21.29 13.04
C GLN A 173 4.96 21.03 11.71
N LEU A 174 5.33 19.78 11.41
CA LEU A 174 5.97 19.39 10.16
C LEU A 174 5.02 19.62 8.96
N VAL A 175 3.79 19.11 9.04
CA VAL A 175 2.79 19.29 7.98
C VAL A 175 2.53 20.76 7.72
N THR A 176 2.37 21.57 8.78
CA THR A 176 2.16 23.01 8.65
C THR A 176 3.32 23.69 7.93
N GLN A 177 4.56 23.32 8.26
CA GLN A 177 5.74 23.88 7.62
C GLN A 177 5.82 23.54 6.14
N LEU A 178 5.51 22.28 5.76
CA LEU A 178 5.46 21.86 4.35
C LEU A 178 4.37 22.60 3.57
N LEU A 179 3.18 22.73 4.14
CA LEU A 179 2.07 23.46 3.51
C LEU A 179 2.39 24.96 3.32
N ASN A 180 3.07 25.60 4.27
CA ASN A 180 3.50 27.00 4.16
C ASN A 180 4.50 27.21 3.01
N ARG A 181 5.20 26.16 2.62
CA ARG A 181 6.10 26.16 1.44
C ARG A 181 5.38 25.83 0.15
N GLY A 182 4.10 25.55 0.18
CA GLY A 182 3.30 25.12 -0.98
C GLY A 182 3.50 23.65 -1.35
N GLU A 183 4.16 22.87 -0.48
CA GLU A 183 4.40 21.45 -0.69
C GLU A 183 3.22 20.60 -0.25
N ASN A 184 3.11 19.38 -0.77
CA ASN A 184 2.12 18.41 -0.37
C ASN A 184 2.68 17.48 0.71
N ALA A 185 1.81 16.94 1.58
CA ALA A 185 2.20 16.04 2.64
C ALA A 185 1.36 14.76 2.65
N ILE A 186 1.98 13.60 2.77
CA ILE A 186 1.30 12.32 3.02
C ILE A 186 1.70 11.84 4.41
N VAL A 187 0.71 11.70 5.29
CA VAL A 187 0.90 11.15 6.64
C VAL A 187 0.45 9.70 6.66
N TYR A 188 1.41 8.78 6.65
CA TYR A 188 1.11 7.36 6.81
C TYR A 188 0.79 7.02 8.25
N CYS A 189 -0.28 6.26 8.47
CA CYS A 189 -0.72 5.78 9.77
C CYS A 189 -0.93 4.27 9.75
N SER A 190 -0.46 3.57 10.76
CA SER A 190 -0.59 2.11 10.87
C SER A 190 -2.03 1.63 11.07
N THR A 191 -2.91 2.49 11.61
CA THR A 191 -4.30 2.12 11.88
C THR A 191 -5.28 3.17 11.39
N LYS A 192 -6.52 2.74 11.07
CA LYS A 192 -7.65 3.62 10.76
C LYS A 192 -7.90 4.66 11.86
N ALA A 193 -7.88 4.22 13.13
CA ALA A 193 -8.11 5.10 14.28
C ALA A 193 -7.05 6.21 14.35
N SER A 194 -5.78 5.89 14.08
CA SER A 194 -4.70 6.87 14.01
C SER A 194 -4.91 7.86 12.86
N THR A 195 -5.32 7.39 11.68
CA THR A 195 -5.61 8.24 10.52
C THR A 195 -6.68 9.27 10.85
N GLU A 196 -7.82 8.83 11.41
CA GLU A 196 -8.90 9.72 11.80
C GLU A 196 -8.50 10.68 12.93
N LYS A 197 -7.71 10.20 13.91
CA LYS A 197 -7.18 11.02 15.01
C LYS A 197 -6.32 12.16 14.48
N TYR A 198 -5.34 11.87 13.60
CA TYR A 198 -4.47 12.91 13.07
C TYR A 198 -5.21 13.88 12.16
N ALA A 199 -6.16 13.40 11.35
CA ALA A 199 -7.03 14.29 10.57
C ALA A 199 -7.80 15.25 11.46
N LYS A 200 -8.41 14.79 12.56
CA LYS A 200 -9.11 15.65 13.54
C LYS A 200 -8.18 16.69 14.16
N ILE A 201 -6.96 16.31 14.52
CA ILE A 201 -5.98 17.23 15.10
C ILE A 201 -5.58 18.29 14.07
N LEU A 202 -5.30 17.90 12.83
CA LEU A 202 -4.94 18.82 11.74
C LEU A 202 -6.07 19.82 11.48
N ILE A 203 -7.32 19.36 11.38
CA ILE A 203 -8.50 20.21 11.19
C ILE A 203 -8.65 21.22 12.35
N SER A 204 -8.44 20.77 13.59
CA SER A 204 -8.73 21.60 14.79
C SER A 204 -7.63 22.58 15.16
N LYS A 205 -6.38 22.27 14.85
CA LYS A 205 -5.21 23.05 15.30
C LYS A 205 -4.56 23.89 14.23
N ASN A 206 -4.91 23.68 12.97
CA ASN A 206 -4.21 24.32 11.88
C ASN A 206 -5.01 25.51 11.33
N ASN A 207 -4.69 26.71 11.81
CA ASN A 207 -5.25 27.96 11.29
C ASN A 207 -4.81 28.28 9.84
N TYR A 208 -3.86 27.53 9.31
CA TYR A 208 -3.34 27.70 7.94
C TYR A 208 -4.09 26.86 6.91
N ILE A 209 -4.86 25.86 7.37
CA ILE A 209 -5.70 25.06 6.48
C ILE A 209 -7.00 25.85 6.21
N LYS A 210 -7.02 26.49 5.05
CA LYS A 210 -8.22 27.20 4.57
C LYS A 210 -9.22 26.19 3.97
N ASP A 211 -10.48 26.59 3.95
CA ASP A 211 -11.49 25.84 3.20
C ASP A 211 -11.12 25.82 1.71
N VAL A 212 -11.25 24.65 1.10
CA VAL A 212 -10.93 24.46 -0.32
C VAL A 212 -12.13 24.92 -1.14
N ASP A 213 -11.97 26.02 -1.83
CA ASP A 213 -12.95 26.52 -2.80
C ASP A 213 -12.72 25.81 -4.16
N SER A 214 -13.18 24.57 -4.24
CA SER A 214 -13.14 23.77 -5.46
C SER A 214 -14.50 23.12 -5.69
N GLU A 215 -15.07 23.35 -6.86
CA GLU A 215 -16.34 22.74 -7.25
C GLU A 215 -16.29 21.19 -7.14
N LYS A 216 -15.15 20.57 -7.47
CA LYS A 216 -14.97 19.13 -7.32
C LYS A 216 -15.06 18.67 -5.87
N VAL A 217 -14.43 19.39 -4.94
CA VAL A 217 -14.49 19.09 -3.51
C VAL A 217 -15.89 19.30 -2.97
N ILE A 218 -16.55 20.40 -3.36
CA ILE A 218 -17.92 20.69 -2.96
C ILE A 218 -18.86 19.58 -3.44
N ARG A 219 -18.76 19.17 -4.69
CA ARG A 219 -19.57 18.08 -5.26
C ARG A 219 -19.34 16.76 -4.52
N LEU A 220 -18.06 16.37 -4.30
CA LEU A 220 -17.74 15.16 -3.58
C LEU A 220 -18.22 15.18 -2.13
N THR A 221 -18.05 16.28 -1.42
CA THR A 221 -18.50 16.41 -0.02
C THR A 221 -20.01 16.40 0.10
N ASN A 222 -20.74 17.05 -0.81
CA ASN A 222 -22.20 17.01 -0.84
C ASN A 222 -22.71 15.58 -1.10
N HIS A 223 -22.05 14.85 -2.01
CA HIS A 223 -22.37 13.44 -2.28
C HIS A 223 -22.12 12.59 -1.04
N ILE A 224 -20.97 12.73 -0.39
CA ILE A 224 -20.65 12.02 0.86
C ILE A 224 -21.66 12.35 1.94
N ASP A 225 -21.96 13.63 2.15
CA ASP A 225 -22.88 14.08 3.18
C ASP A 225 -24.29 13.53 2.93
N SER A 226 -24.74 13.40 1.68
CA SER A 226 -26.04 12.81 1.33
C SER A 226 -26.13 11.31 1.64
N LEU A 227 -25.03 10.58 1.51
CA LEU A 227 -25.00 9.12 1.72
C LEU A 227 -24.73 8.74 3.19
N PHE A 228 -23.92 9.54 3.89
CA PHE A 228 -23.41 9.20 5.21
C PHE A 228 -23.83 10.18 6.31
N ALA A 229 -24.77 11.10 6.02
CA ALA A 229 -25.38 11.94 7.03
C ALA A 229 -26.19 11.06 7.98
N ASN A 230 -25.62 10.81 9.16
CA ASN A 230 -26.43 10.23 10.23
C ASN A 230 -27.58 11.20 10.53
N GLY A 231 -28.80 10.70 10.69
CA GLY A 231 -29.99 11.50 10.99
C GLY A 231 -29.90 12.42 12.23
N ARG A 232 -28.71 12.52 12.82
CA ARG A 232 -28.34 13.44 13.93
C ARG A 232 -27.49 14.63 13.45
N GLY A 233 -27.33 14.86 12.15
CA GLY A 233 -26.57 16.00 11.61
C GLY A 233 -25.06 15.94 11.78
N ALA A 234 -24.50 14.83 12.24
CA ALA A 234 -23.06 14.67 12.38
C ALA A 234 -22.44 14.32 11.02
N GLN A 235 -21.68 15.25 10.45
CA GLN A 235 -20.89 14.98 9.25
C GLN A 235 -19.80 13.95 9.50
N TRP A 236 -19.61 13.05 8.54
CA TRP A 236 -18.50 12.11 8.59
C TRP A 236 -17.15 12.83 8.52
N ILE A 237 -16.16 12.31 9.25
CA ILE A 237 -14.84 12.95 9.34
C ILE A 237 -14.17 13.13 7.96
N VAL A 238 -14.42 12.21 7.01
CA VAL A 238 -13.90 12.29 5.65
C VAL A 238 -14.40 13.54 4.93
N SER A 239 -15.70 13.85 5.01
CA SER A 239 -16.28 15.06 4.41
C SER A 239 -15.72 16.33 5.06
N LYS A 240 -15.61 16.35 6.41
CA LYS A 240 -15.02 17.50 7.14
C LYS A 240 -13.56 17.75 6.74
N ALA A 241 -12.79 16.67 6.58
CA ALA A 241 -11.40 16.74 6.19
C ALA A 241 -11.23 17.28 4.76
N LEU A 242 -12.03 16.78 3.82
CA LEU A 242 -12.02 17.22 2.42
C LEU A 242 -12.29 18.72 2.28
N LYS A 243 -13.26 19.25 3.01
CA LYS A 243 -13.54 20.70 3.03
C LYS A 243 -12.33 21.53 3.46
N LYS A 244 -11.44 20.92 4.25
CA LYS A 244 -10.16 21.53 4.69
C LYS A 244 -8.96 21.13 3.83
N GLY A 245 -9.16 20.57 2.67
CA GLY A 245 -8.07 20.15 1.79
C GLY A 245 -7.31 18.90 2.25
N ILE A 246 -7.84 18.14 3.20
CA ILE A 246 -7.23 16.93 3.73
C ILE A 246 -7.96 15.71 3.20
N GLY A 247 -7.25 14.82 2.51
CA GLY A 247 -7.75 13.51 2.10
C GLY A 247 -7.56 12.45 3.18
N ILE A 248 -8.60 11.69 3.50
CA ILE A 248 -8.52 10.52 4.37
C ILE A 248 -8.65 9.26 3.52
N HIS A 249 -7.63 8.39 3.58
CA HIS A 249 -7.59 7.16 2.82
C HIS A 249 -7.31 5.96 3.73
N HIS A 250 -8.28 5.06 3.87
CA HIS A 250 -8.14 3.79 4.58
C HIS A 250 -9.22 2.79 4.13
N GLY A 251 -9.06 1.51 4.42
CA GLY A 251 -9.91 0.43 3.90
C GLY A 251 -11.40 0.51 4.18
N SER A 252 -11.86 1.35 5.13
CA SER A 252 -13.30 1.56 5.37
C SER A 252 -13.90 2.72 4.58
N VAL A 253 -13.09 3.48 3.83
CA VAL A 253 -13.59 4.48 2.90
C VAL A 253 -13.96 3.75 1.61
N PRO A 254 -15.17 3.94 1.04
CA PRO A 254 -15.56 3.31 -0.23
C PRO A 254 -14.55 3.57 -1.34
N LYS A 255 -14.26 2.56 -2.16
CA LYS A 255 -13.19 2.64 -3.17
C LYS A 255 -13.34 3.81 -4.15
N TYR A 256 -14.56 4.13 -4.57
CA TYR A 256 -14.79 5.26 -5.48
C TYR A 256 -14.43 6.60 -4.82
N ILE A 257 -14.72 6.78 -3.51
CA ILE A 257 -14.31 7.98 -2.75
C ILE A 257 -12.79 8.03 -2.62
N GLN A 258 -12.14 6.89 -2.36
CA GLN A 258 -10.68 6.81 -2.32
C GLN A 258 -10.04 7.25 -3.65
N GLN A 259 -10.60 6.80 -4.77
CA GLN A 259 -10.12 7.18 -6.11
C GLN A 259 -10.26 8.69 -6.38
N GLU A 260 -11.40 9.27 -5.99
CA GLU A 260 -11.61 10.71 -6.10
C GLU A 260 -10.62 11.49 -5.22
N ILE A 261 -10.38 11.05 -3.98
CA ILE A 261 -9.38 11.67 -3.09
C ILE A 261 -7.98 11.65 -3.72
N ILE A 262 -7.56 10.52 -4.26
CA ILE A 262 -6.26 10.39 -4.94
C ILE A 262 -6.21 11.31 -6.18
N SER A 263 -7.29 11.35 -6.96
CA SER A 263 -7.39 12.24 -8.12
C SER A 263 -7.25 13.72 -7.73
N LEU A 264 -7.93 14.15 -6.68
CA LEU A 264 -7.86 15.52 -6.16
C LEU A 264 -6.46 15.86 -5.63
N PHE A 265 -5.80 14.91 -4.96
CA PHE A 265 -4.42 15.08 -4.48
C PHE A 265 -3.44 15.22 -5.65
N ASN A 266 -3.54 14.37 -6.67
CA ASN A 266 -2.69 14.44 -7.88
C ASN A 266 -2.91 15.73 -8.69
N GLN A 267 -4.08 16.36 -8.57
CA GLN A 267 -4.38 17.67 -9.16
C GLN A 267 -3.95 18.85 -8.27
N ASN A 268 -3.26 18.60 -7.16
CA ASN A 268 -2.87 19.61 -6.16
C ASN A 268 -4.04 20.39 -5.53
N ILE A 269 -5.25 19.86 -5.59
CA ILE A 269 -6.43 20.44 -4.95
C ILE A 269 -6.43 20.10 -3.44
N LEU A 270 -6.07 18.85 -3.10
CA LEU A 270 -5.76 18.44 -1.73
C LEU A 270 -4.24 18.56 -1.49
N LYS A 271 -3.85 18.75 -0.24
CA LYS A 271 -2.47 19.01 0.16
C LYS A 271 -1.92 17.98 1.12
#